data_a0c72f7a1dac686c70c27d0d0c1385e6
#
_entry.id   a0c72f7a1dac686c70c27d0d0c1385e6
#
_cell.length_a   1.000
_cell.length_b   1.000
_cell.length_c   1.000
_cell.angle_alpha   90.00
_cell.angle_beta   90.00
_cell.angle_gamma   90.00
#
_symmetry.space_group_name_H-M   'P 1'
#
loop_
_entity.id
_entity.type
_entity.pdbx_description
1 polymer ?
#
loop_
_entity_poly.entity_id
_entity_poly.type
_entity_poly.pdbx_seq_one_letter_code
_entity_poly.pdbx_strand_id
1 'polypeptide(L)'
;MCYDNLWNGSAFLQVRRDNIRGSIMESQHGSNLKNIRKKRATAQQSIVSLSCLVCIAFAAIWGFHAGSGNSRAVEAKKMSASSSVAENESSESNADNSSQAESMVDESSIDESLTDSSVTHDDADDLSDAVFIGDSRTVGLQNNCDKPKATFLCSVGMHIDTVMTDQNITLSNGNAGTVIDALGERQYGRVYINLGTNELGWPYIDTFKDYYTQLITKIQEIQPDAVIYAESILPVTASRSLQGDAINNTNVATFNQAISEVAQQTGINYLDCTSAVAGADGTLPEEASSDGIHLMSEYCDKWLNYIIDNT
;
A
#
# COMPACT_ATOMS: atom_id res chain seq x y z
N MET A 1 -50.15 57.70 23.45
CA MET A 1 -49.08 56.98 24.13
C MET A 1 -48.26 56.28 23.06
N CYS A 2 -47.21 56.95 22.58
CA CYS A 2 -46.26 56.37 21.61
C CYS A 2 -45.02 55.99 22.37
N TYR A 3 -44.58 54.75 22.24
CA TYR A 3 -43.21 54.29 22.38
C TYR A 3 -43.14 52.92 21.71
N ASP A 4 -42.31 52.82 20.73
CA ASP A 4 -41.51 51.68 20.31
C ASP A 4 -41.24 51.72 18.81
N ASN A 5 -40.06 52.16 18.42
CA ASN A 5 -39.43 51.78 17.16
C ASN A 5 -38.03 52.48 17.04
N LEU A 6 -37.06 52.01 17.84
CA LEU A 6 -35.68 52.45 17.71
C LEU A 6 -34.61 51.34 17.80
N TRP A 7 -34.98 50.05 17.54
CA TRP A 7 -34.03 48.92 17.76
C TRP A 7 -33.67 48.10 16.50
N ASN A 8 -34.17 48.45 15.33
CA ASN A 8 -33.93 47.62 14.11
C ASN A 8 -32.81 48.12 13.15
N GLY A 9 -32.19 49.28 13.41
CA GLY A 9 -31.15 49.84 12.49
C GLY A 9 -29.77 49.24 12.66
N SER A 10 -29.37 48.86 13.87
CA SER A 10 -27.99 48.42 14.12
C SER A 10 -27.74 46.93 13.76
N ALA A 11 -28.76 46.09 13.95
CA ALA A 11 -28.67 44.66 13.59
C ALA A 11 -28.58 44.46 12.06
N PHE A 12 -29.35 45.25 11.31
CA PHE A 12 -29.33 45.20 9.83
C PHE A 12 -28.00 45.65 9.20
N LEU A 13 -27.34 46.61 9.82
CA LEU A 13 -26.01 47.08 9.39
C LEU A 13 -24.89 46.06 9.75
N GLN A 14 -25.03 45.31 10.83
CA GLN A 14 -24.08 44.29 11.22
C GLN A 14 -24.13 43.07 10.27
N VAL A 15 -25.29 42.54 9.96
CA VAL A 15 -25.50 41.45 9.00
C VAL A 15 -24.96 41.80 7.59
N ARG A 16 -25.13 43.08 7.17
CA ARG A 16 -24.60 43.56 5.89
C ARG A 16 -23.06 43.63 5.87
N ARG A 17 -22.43 44.02 6.98
CA ARG A 17 -20.95 44.04 7.12
C ARG A 17 -20.37 42.65 7.12
N ASP A 18 -21.02 41.68 7.76
CA ASP A 18 -20.55 40.30 7.83
C ASP A 18 -20.67 39.59 6.49
N ASN A 19 -21.76 39.83 5.73
CA ASN A 19 -21.91 39.33 4.35
C ASN A 19 -20.86 39.91 3.39
N ILE A 20 -20.53 41.21 3.49
CA ILE A 20 -19.49 41.83 2.67
C ILE A 20 -18.11 41.29 3.01
N ARG A 21 -17.80 41.06 4.30
CA ARG A 21 -16.54 40.44 4.73
C ARG A 21 -16.41 38.98 4.25
N GLY A 22 -17.48 38.20 4.32
CA GLY A 22 -17.51 36.84 3.79
C GLY A 22 -17.22 36.79 2.30
N SER A 23 -17.90 37.62 1.51
CA SER A 23 -17.70 37.71 0.04
C SER A 23 -16.31 38.17 -0.36
N ILE A 24 -15.68 39.07 0.41
CA ILE A 24 -14.30 39.53 0.14
C ILE A 24 -13.28 38.43 0.46
N MET A 25 -13.48 37.66 1.57
CA MET A 25 -12.63 36.53 1.92
C MET A 25 -12.72 35.41 0.88
N GLU A 26 -13.90 35.04 0.41
CA GLU A 26 -14.06 34.05 -0.66
C GLU A 26 -13.41 34.47 -1.98
N SER A 27 -13.54 35.75 -2.36
CA SER A 27 -12.91 36.29 -3.57
C SER A 27 -11.37 36.26 -3.47
N GLN A 28 -10.80 36.58 -2.31
CA GLN A 28 -9.34 36.52 -2.10
C GLN A 28 -8.82 35.09 -2.04
N HIS A 29 -9.57 34.16 -1.47
CA HIS A 29 -9.19 32.74 -1.43
C HIS A 29 -9.20 32.13 -2.85
N GLY A 30 -10.23 32.42 -3.65
CA GLY A 30 -10.33 31.98 -5.04
C GLY A 30 -9.22 32.53 -5.95
N SER A 31 -8.77 33.77 -5.75
CA SER A 31 -7.68 34.38 -6.51
C SER A 31 -6.30 33.79 -6.13
N ASN A 32 -6.07 33.49 -4.86
CA ASN A 32 -4.85 32.82 -4.40
C ASN A 32 -4.73 31.40 -4.95
N LEU A 33 -5.81 30.63 -4.96
CA LEU A 33 -5.82 29.26 -5.52
C LEU A 33 -5.53 29.27 -7.03
N LYS A 34 -6.06 30.23 -7.79
CA LYS A 34 -5.75 30.37 -9.22
C LYS A 34 -4.29 30.72 -9.47
N ASN A 35 -3.70 31.57 -8.64
CA ASN A 35 -2.29 31.95 -8.74
C ASN A 35 -1.34 30.79 -8.38
N ILE A 36 -1.69 29.97 -7.37
CA ILE A 36 -0.94 28.79 -7.00
C ILE A 36 -1.00 27.73 -8.13
N ARG A 37 -2.18 27.49 -8.70
CA ARG A 37 -2.33 26.58 -9.84
C ARG A 37 -1.54 27.04 -11.07
N LYS A 38 -1.53 28.34 -11.36
CA LYS A 38 -0.76 28.91 -12.48
C LYS A 38 0.75 28.79 -12.26
N LYS A 39 1.25 29.00 -11.03
CA LYS A 39 2.66 28.79 -10.68
C LYS A 39 3.08 27.32 -10.75
N ARG A 40 2.21 26.38 -10.35
CA ARG A 40 2.49 24.93 -10.48
C ARG A 40 2.52 24.48 -11.94
N ALA A 41 1.62 24.96 -12.79
CA ALA A 41 1.60 24.64 -14.22
C ALA A 41 2.86 25.15 -14.95
N THR A 42 3.33 26.36 -14.63
CA THR A 42 4.59 26.89 -15.20
C THR A 42 5.84 26.15 -14.70
N ALA A 43 5.88 25.75 -13.44
CA ALA A 43 6.97 24.94 -12.90
C ALA A 43 7.03 23.56 -13.55
N GLN A 44 5.88 22.92 -13.75
CA GLN A 44 5.79 21.62 -14.40
C GLN A 44 6.21 21.66 -15.88
N GLN A 45 5.86 22.71 -16.63
CA GLN A 45 6.35 22.93 -18.00
C GLN A 45 7.87 23.15 -18.07
N SER A 46 8.46 23.82 -17.08
CA SER A 46 9.91 24.04 -17.03
C SER A 46 10.69 22.74 -16.74
N ILE A 47 10.15 21.84 -15.92
CA ILE A 47 10.75 20.54 -15.61
C ILE A 47 10.73 19.63 -16.84
N VAL A 48 9.61 19.57 -17.56
CA VAL A 48 9.49 18.76 -18.78
C VAL A 48 10.46 19.26 -19.88
N SER A 49 10.64 20.58 -20.03
CA SER A 49 11.60 21.14 -20.99
C SER A 49 13.05 20.81 -20.64
N LEU A 50 13.39 20.79 -19.34
CA LEU A 50 14.75 20.47 -18.90
C LEU A 50 15.06 18.99 -19.08
N SER A 51 14.12 18.09 -18.83
CA SER A 51 14.30 16.65 -19.01
C SER A 51 14.46 16.28 -20.49
N CYS A 52 13.75 16.91 -21.42
CA CYS A 52 13.94 16.72 -22.86
C CYS A 52 15.33 17.14 -23.33
N LEU A 53 15.87 18.24 -22.82
CA LEU A 53 17.23 18.70 -23.18
C LEU A 53 18.31 17.74 -22.68
N VAL A 54 18.14 17.16 -21.50
CA VAL A 54 19.06 16.16 -20.95
C VAL A 54 19.02 14.87 -21.77
N CYS A 55 17.84 14.39 -22.19
CA CYS A 55 17.73 13.19 -23.05
C CYS A 55 18.38 13.38 -24.41
N ILE A 56 18.28 14.58 -25.03
CA ILE A 56 18.93 14.88 -26.31
C ILE A 56 20.47 14.90 -26.16
N ALA A 57 20.99 15.44 -25.05
CA ALA A 57 22.42 15.45 -24.77
C ALA A 57 23.01 14.03 -24.58
N PHE A 58 22.27 13.13 -23.89
CA PHE A 58 22.67 11.74 -23.73
C PHE A 58 22.66 10.95 -25.05
N ALA A 59 21.68 11.16 -25.92
CA ALA A 59 21.62 10.54 -27.23
C ALA A 59 22.80 10.95 -28.15
N ALA A 60 23.25 12.20 -28.06
CA ALA A 60 24.40 12.70 -28.82
C ALA A 60 25.73 12.12 -28.33
N ILE A 61 25.87 11.85 -27.03
CA ILE A 61 27.08 11.25 -26.46
C ILE A 61 27.19 9.75 -26.78
N TRP A 62 26.04 9.03 -26.80
CA TRP A 62 26.01 7.60 -27.11
C TRP A 62 26.18 7.30 -28.61
N GLY A 63 25.73 8.18 -29.49
CA GLY A 63 25.91 8.06 -30.95
C GLY A 63 27.38 8.13 -31.40
N PHE A 64 28.28 8.71 -30.61
CA PHE A 64 29.71 8.88 -30.98
C PHE A 64 30.62 7.67 -30.57
N HIS A 65 30.11 6.72 -29.77
CA HIS A 65 30.88 5.56 -29.31
C HIS A 65 30.61 4.23 -30.05
N ALA A 66 29.70 4.23 -31.04
CA ALA A 66 29.32 3.00 -31.78
C ALA A 66 29.99 2.86 -33.15
N GLY A 67 31.09 3.53 -33.40
CA GLY A 67 31.76 3.53 -34.70
C GLY A 67 33.24 3.24 -34.64
N SER A 68 33.70 2.06 -34.20
CA SER A 68 34.99 1.48 -34.59
C SER A 68 35.18 0.10 -33.94
N GLY A 69 35.31 -0.95 -34.74
CA GLY A 69 35.79 -2.23 -34.19
C GLY A 69 35.36 -3.47 -34.98
N ASN A 70 35.86 -3.60 -36.15
CA ASN A 70 36.51 -4.79 -36.79
C ASN A 70 35.85 -6.20 -36.60
N SER A 71 35.46 -6.74 -37.74
CA SER A 71 35.15 -8.12 -38.06
C SER A 71 36.30 -9.10 -37.73
N ARG A 72 35.98 -10.18 -37.04
CA ARG A 72 36.70 -11.45 -37.19
C ARG A 72 35.77 -12.61 -36.97
N ALA A 73 35.53 -13.35 -38.06
CA ALA A 73 34.88 -14.65 -38.08
C ALA A 73 35.88 -15.71 -37.58
N VAL A 74 35.42 -16.65 -36.75
CA VAL A 74 36.03 -17.99 -36.62
C VAL A 74 34.93 -18.98 -36.25
N GLU A 75 34.56 -19.77 -37.20
CA GLU A 75 34.41 -21.23 -37.29
C GLU A 75 33.71 -22.03 -36.18
N ALA A 76 32.67 -22.69 -36.60
CA ALA A 76 31.94 -23.76 -35.95
C ALA A 76 32.81 -25.03 -35.75
N LYS A 77 32.74 -25.65 -34.58
CA LYS A 77 33.09 -27.07 -34.41
C LYS A 77 31.97 -27.83 -33.71
N LYS A 78 31.33 -28.65 -34.51
CA LYS A 78 30.37 -29.67 -34.19
C LYS A 78 31.10 -30.88 -33.60
N MET A 79 30.69 -31.40 -32.45
CA MET A 79 30.91 -32.81 -32.12
C MET A 79 29.73 -33.38 -31.33
N SER A 80 29.32 -34.50 -31.85
CA SER A 80 28.17 -35.34 -31.52
C SER A 80 28.50 -36.39 -30.46
N ALA A 81 27.44 -36.75 -29.73
CA ALA A 81 27.04 -38.08 -29.29
C ALA A 81 27.94 -38.88 -28.33
N SER A 82 27.36 -39.32 -27.24
CA SER A 82 27.07 -40.73 -27.01
C SER A 82 26.37 -41.00 -25.69
N SER A 83 25.34 -41.83 -25.81
CA SER A 83 24.51 -42.50 -24.83
C SER A 83 25.26 -43.39 -23.83
N SER A 84 24.72 -43.57 -22.62
CA SER A 84 24.55 -44.90 -22.06
C SER A 84 23.57 -44.93 -20.89
N VAL A 85 22.66 -45.86 -21.00
CA VAL A 85 21.62 -46.33 -20.08
C VAL A 85 22.27 -47.17 -19.01
N ALA A 86 21.77 -47.11 -17.77
CA ALA A 86 21.72 -48.27 -16.87
C ALA A 86 20.60 -48.12 -15.85
N GLU A 87 19.62 -48.94 -15.97
CA GLU A 87 18.61 -49.33 -14.97
C GLU A 87 19.28 -50.02 -13.80
N ASN A 88 18.74 -49.92 -12.58
CA ASN A 88 18.55 -51.10 -11.76
C ASN A 88 17.44 -50.89 -10.71
N GLU A 89 16.61 -51.90 -10.63
CA GLU A 89 15.42 -52.10 -9.82
C GLU A 89 15.69 -52.56 -8.39
N SER A 90 14.61 -52.42 -7.59
CA SER A 90 14.12 -53.32 -6.53
C SER A 90 14.81 -53.25 -5.15
N SER A 91 14.13 -53.31 -4.04
CA SER A 91 13.05 -54.18 -3.61
C SER A 91 12.46 -53.77 -2.25
N GLU A 92 11.21 -54.15 -2.07
CA GLU A 92 10.36 -54.22 -0.88
C GLU A 92 10.96 -54.68 0.44
N SER A 93 10.40 -54.22 1.58
CA SER A 93 9.61 -55.12 2.49
C SER A 93 9.14 -54.40 3.78
N ASN A 94 7.85 -54.38 4.00
CA ASN A 94 7.00 -54.81 5.10
C ASN A 94 7.51 -54.84 6.54
N ALA A 95 6.74 -54.28 7.48
CA ALA A 95 5.83 -54.94 8.42
C ALA A 95 5.61 -54.07 9.67
N ASP A 96 4.38 -53.66 9.91
CA ASP A 96 3.45 -54.04 10.97
C ASP A 96 4.03 -54.15 12.41
N ASN A 97 3.51 -53.35 13.37
CA ASN A 97 2.83 -53.89 14.53
C ASN A 97 2.08 -52.83 15.37
N SER A 98 0.85 -53.20 15.68
CA SER A 98 -0.09 -52.62 16.61
C SER A 98 0.31 -52.84 18.07
N SER A 99 -0.08 -51.94 18.98
CA SER A 99 -0.84 -52.36 20.18
C SER A 99 -1.35 -51.16 20.99
N GLN A 100 -2.64 -51.28 21.30
CA GLN A 100 -3.41 -50.52 22.26
C GLN A 100 -2.94 -50.75 23.70
N ALA A 101 -3.14 -49.79 24.59
CA ALA A 101 -3.58 -50.00 25.97
C ALA A 101 -4.23 -48.76 26.55
N GLU A 102 -5.49 -48.90 26.93
CA GLU A 102 -6.28 -48.02 27.79
C GLU A 102 -5.85 -48.12 29.26
N SER A 103 -6.03 -47.03 30.04
CA SER A 103 -6.68 -47.03 31.38
C SER A 103 -6.64 -45.64 31.99
N MET A 104 -7.74 -45.01 32.16
CA MET A 104 -8.64 -44.73 33.28
C MET A 104 -8.07 -43.96 34.49
N VAL A 105 -8.73 -42.81 34.67
CA VAL A 105 -9.19 -42.02 35.84
C VAL A 105 -8.23 -41.65 36.96
N ASP A 106 -8.13 -40.36 37.29
CA ASP A 106 -8.61 -39.86 38.58
C ASP A 106 -8.98 -38.37 38.52
N GLU A 107 -10.05 -38.07 39.22
CA GLU A 107 -10.76 -36.81 39.33
C GLU A 107 -10.24 -36.08 40.58
N SER A 108 -9.76 -34.83 40.45
CA SER A 108 -9.84 -33.90 41.56
C SER A 108 -10.02 -32.47 41.10
N SER A 109 -11.17 -31.93 41.43
CA SER A 109 -11.61 -30.56 41.36
C SER A 109 -10.66 -29.57 42.02
N ILE A 110 -10.31 -28.49 41.33
CA ILE A 110 -10.09 -27.18 41.96
C ILE A 110 -10.72 -26.09 41.13
N ASP A 111 -11.58 -25.37 41.73
CA ASP A 111 -12.29 -24.12 41.54
C ASP A 111 -11.37 -23.02 40.98
N GLU A 112 -11.83 -22.25 40.01
CA GLU A 112 -11.92 -21.30 39.70
C GLU A 112 -11.92 -20.09 39.15
N SER A 113 -12.37 -19.30 38.74
CA SER A 113 -12.36 -17.94 38.25
C SER A 113 -11.66 -17.70 36.89
N LEU A 114 -12.32 -18.22 35.86
CA LEU A 114 -12.14 -17.66 34.54
C LEU A 114 -13.03 -16.43 34.42
N THR A 115 -12.40 -15.25 34.51
CA THR A 115 -13.03 -14.05 33.94
C THR A 115 -13.14 -14.25 32.44
N ASP A 116 -14.32 -14.67 32.03
CA ASP A 116 -14.78 -14.61 30.67
C ASP A 116 -14.82 -13.13 30.23
N SER A 117 -13.73 -12.68 29.63
CA SER A 117 -13.73 -11.48 28.82
C SER A 117 -14.35 -11.88 27.48
N SER A 118 -15.67 -11.97 27.47
CA SER A 118 -16.42 -11.92 26.22
C SER A 118 -16.13 -10.58 25.56
N VAL A 119 -15.19 -10.57 24.61
CA VAL A 119 -15.02 -9.48 23.66
C VAL A 119 -16.34 -9.39 22.91
N THR A 120 -17.14 -8.37 23.22
CA THR A 120 -18.36 -8.11 22.50
C THR A 120 -18.01 -7.67 21.09
N HIS A 121 -18.75 -8.15 20.10
CA HIS A 121 -18.53 -7.94 18.67
C HIS A 121 -18.56 -6.45 18.23
N ASP A 122 -18.89 -5.53 19.15
CA ASP A 122 -18.85 -4.08 18.94
C ASP A 122 -17.41 -3.49 18.96
N ASP A 123 -16.41 -4.23 19.48
CA ASP A 123 -15.02 -3.78 19.52
C ASP A 123 -14.21 -4.16 18.27
N ALA A 124 -14.72 -5.10 17.46
CA ALA A 124 -14.02 -5.58 16.25
C ALA A 124 -13.94 -4.51 15.15
N ASP A 125 -14.93 -3.62 15.06
CA ASP A 125 -14.97 -2.51 14.09
C ASP A 125 -14.13 -1.29 14.52
N ASP A 126 -13.55 -1.28 15.73
CA ASP A 126 -12.73 -0.17 16.22
C ASP A 126 -11.29 -0.29 15.72
N LEU A 127 -10.93 0.59 14.78
CA LEU A 127 -9.59 0.73 14.22
C LEU A 127 -8.78 1.86 14.90
N SER A 128 -9.18 2.33 16.10
CA SER A 128 -8.52 3.44 16.79
C SER A 128 -7.08 3.11 17.22
N ASP A 129 -6.75 1.84 17.36
CA ASP A 129 -5.41 1.30 17.63
C ASP A 129 -4.61 0.97 16.36
N ALA A 130 -5.22 1.15 15.18
CA ALA A 130 -4.63 0.75 13.91
C ALA A 130 -3.92 1.91 13.21
N VAL A 131 -2.86 1.55 12.45
CA VAL A 131 -2.18 2.45 11.50
C VAL A 131 -2.04 1.78 10.14
N PHE A 132 -2.39 2.52 9.10
CA PHE A 132 -2.24 2.12 7.70
C PHE A 132 -1.06 2.86 7.07
N ILE A 133 -0.12 2.12 6.51
CA ILE A 133 1.05 2.62 5.77
C ILE A 133 0.86 2.26 4.32
N GLY A 134 0.92 3.24 3.40
CA GLY A 134 0.74 2.90 2.00
C GLY A 134 0.81 4.04 1.00
N ASP A 135 0.62 3.66 -0.25
CA ASP A 135 0.69 4.55 -1.41
C ASP A 135 -0.66 5.23 -1.74
N SER A 136 -0.85 5.61 -3.01
CA SER A 136 -2.07 6.29 -3.46
C SER A 136 -3.36 5.47 -3.27
N ARG A 137 -3.28 4.14 -3.20
CA ARG A 137 -4.45 3.29 -2.92
C ARG A 137 -4.89 3.42 -1.47
N THR A 138 -3.94 3.46 -0.53
CA THR A 138 -4.21 3.74 0.89
C THR A 138 -4.70 5.17 1.10
N VAL A 139 -4.21 6.16 0.32
CA VAL A 139 -4.79 7.51 0.30
C VAL A 139 -6.24 7.46 -0.19
N GLY A 140 -6.55 6.62 -1.18
CA GLY A 140 -7.91 6.36 -1.63
C GLY A 140 -8.79 5.78 -0.53
N LEU A 141 -8.29 4.80 0.22
CA LEU A 141 -8.96 4.21 1.37
C LEU A 141 -9.29 5.27 2.43
N GLN A 142 -8.30 6.08 2.84
CA GLN A 142 -8.47 7.17 3.79
C GLN A 142 -9.56 8.17 3.39
N ASN A 143 -9.64 8.50 2.08
CA ASN A 143 -10.52 9.56 1.58
C ASN A 143 -11.94 9.08 1.26
N ASN A 144 -12.15 7.78 1.05
CA ASN A 144 -13.39 7.24 0.51
C ASN A 144 -14.14 6.31 1.47
N CYS A 145 -13.59 6.00 2.64
CA CYS A 145 -14.27 5.21 3.67
C CYS A 145 -14.79 6.09 4.79
N ASP A 146 -16.04 5.88 5.20
CA ASP A 146 -16.71 6.68 6.25
C ASP A 146 -16.29 6.30 7.68
N LYS A 147 -15.57 5.20 7.86
CA LYS A 147 -15.38 4.60 9.19
C LYS A 147 -14.09 4.84 9.93
N PRO A 148 -12.94 5.19 9.34
CA PRO A 148 -11.72 4.94 10.09
C PRO A 148 -11.41 5.99 11.15
N LYS A 149 -11.48 5.58 12.40
CA LYS A 149 -10.74 6.21 13.49
C LYS A 149 -9.24 5.90 13.42
N ALA A 150 -8.80 5.10 12.43
CA ALA A 150 -7.42 4.68 12.22
C ALA A 150 -6.49 5.85 11.89
N THR A 151 -5.21 5.66 12.14
CA THR A 151 -4.15 6.55 11.66
C THR A 151 -3.75 6.14 10.24
N PHE A 152 -3.50 7.13 9.38
CA PHE A 152 -3.01 6.91 8.02
C PHE A 152 -1.68 7.61 7.82
N LEU A 153 -0.64 6.84 7.55
CA LEU A 153 0.70 7.29 7.18
C LEU A 153 0.93 6.95 5.70
N CYS A 154 0.25 7.69 4.83
CA CYS A 154 0.20 7.38 3.41
C CYS A 154 0.42 8.63 2.54
N SER A 155 0.97 8.43 1.34
CA SER A 155 1.11 9.50 0.35
C SER A 155 1.05 8.95 -1.08
N VAL A 156 0.57 9.79 -2.01
CA VAL A 156 0.55 9.45 -3.43
C VAL A 156 1.98 9.25 -3.93
N GLY A 157 2.24 8.10 -4.56
CA GLY A 157 3.56 7.77 -5.09
C GLY A 157 4.56 7.34 -4.01
N MET A 158 4.12 6.88 -2.84
CA MET A 158 5.03 6.31 -1.84
C MET A 158 5.66 5.04 -2.39
N HIS A 159 6.98 4.93 -2.26
CA HIS A 159 7.80 3.81 -2.71
C HIS A 159 8.44 3.07 -1.54
N ILE A 160 8.62 1.76 -1.70
CA ILE A 160 9.20 0.91 -0.66
C ILE A 160 10.67 1.27 -0.33
N ASP A 161 11.44 1.74 -1.30
CA ASP A 161 12.85 2.13 -1.13
C ASP A 161 13.03 3.48 -0.43
N THR A 162 12.00 4.35 -0.46
CA THR A 162 12.07 5.69 0.12
C THR A 162 11.11 5.90 1.30
N VAL A 163 10.22 4.95 1.59
CA VAL A 163 9.19 5.09 2.65
C VAL A 163 9.76 5.46 4.03
N MET A 164 10.97 5.01 4.34
CA MET A 164 11.63 5.30 5.62
C MET A 164 12.39 6.64 5.63
N THR A 165 12.57 7.29 4.48
CA THR A 165 13.44 8.47 4.34
C THR A 165 12.71 9.69 3.79
N ASP A 166 11.63 9.52 3.03
CA ASP A 166 10.86 10.63 2.47
C ASP A 166 10.07 11.34 3.56
N GLN A 167 10.23 12.67 3.64
CA GLN A 167 9.52 13.52 4.61
C GLN A 167 8.16 13.97 4.04
N ASN A 168 7.28 13.01 3.78
CA ASN A 168 5.98 13.23 3.15
C ASN A 168 4.78 13.02 4.11
N ILE A 169 5.05 12.76 5.39
CA ILE A 169 4.07 12.61 6.46
C ILE A 169 4.04 13.88 7.32
N THR A 170 2.85 14.28 7.77
CA THR A 170 2.69 15.38 8.74
C THR A 170 2.70 14.79 10.15
N LEU A 171 3.68 15.18 10.96
CA LEU A 171 3.82 14.76 12.35
C LEU A 171 2.82 15.48 13.26
N SER A 172 2.66 15.02 14.50
CA SER A 172 1.75 15.60 15.50
C SER A 172 2.05 17.07 15.81
N ASN A 173 3.31 17.49 15.68
CA ASN A 173 3.75 18.88 15.87
C ASN A 173 3.54 19.77 14.63
N GLY A 174 2.96 19.22 13.53
CA GLY A 174 2.71 19.92 12.27
C GLY A 174 3.91 20.00 11.31
N ASN A 175 5.06 19.46 11.66
CA ASN A 175 6.23 19.41 10.78
C ASN A 175 6.11 18.23 9.79
N ALA A 176 6.87 18.32 8.70
CA ALA A 176 7.09 17.17 7.83
C ALA A 176 8.04 16.17 8.51
N GLY A 177 7.75 14.89 8.35
CA GLY A 177 8.55 13.78 8.83
C GLY A 177 8.38 12.54 7.97
N THR A 178 9.13 11.50 8.31
CA THR A 178 9.06 10.20 7.67
C THR A 178 7.94 9.34 8.28
N VAL A 179 7.58 8.24 7.63
CA VAL A 179 6.70 7.22 8.22
C VAL A 179 7.26 6.71 9.55
N ILE A 180 8.58 6.54 9.62
CA ILE A 180 9.27 6.06 10.83
C ILE A 180 9.20 7.08 11.98
N ASP A 181 9.35 8.38 11.69
CA ASP A 181 9.18 9.43 12.70
C ASP A 181 7.76 9.42 13.26
N ALA A 182 6.75 9.34 12.39
CA ALA A 182 5.34 9.32 12.78
C ALA A 182 4.95 8.05 13.56
N LEU A 183 5.48 6.88 13.20
CA LEU A 183 5.31 5.65 13.96
C LEU A 183 5.90 5.74 15.37
N GLY A 184 6.98 6.53 15.54
CA GLY A 184 7.59 6.76 16.85
C GLY A 184 6.77 7.66 17.78
N GLU A 185 5.73 8.35 17.30
CA GLU A 185 4.94 9.28 18.13
C GLU A 185 3.94 8.58 19.06
N ARG A 186 3.52 7.34 18.74
CA ARG A 186 2.62 6.53 19.59
C ARG A 186 2.78 5.04 19.35
N GLN A 187 2.25 4.21 20.26
CA GLN A 187 2.15 2.76 20.05
C GLN A 187 0.79 2.43 19.41
N TYR A 188 0.80 1.42 18.52
CA TYR A 188 -0.35 0.89 17.82
C TYR A 188 -0.54 -0.58 18.17
N GLY A 189 -1.78 -1.06 18.18
CA GLY A 189 -2.10 -2.49 18.32
C GLY A 189 -1.94 -3.22 16.99
N ARG A 190 -2.25 -2.53 15.88
CA ARG A 190 -2.23 -3.11 14.53
C ARG A 190 -1.55 -2.18 13.53
N VAL A 191 -0.67 -2.75 12.69
CA VAL A 191 0.02 -2.04 11.61
C VAL A 191 -0.29 -2.74 10.28
N TYR A 192 -0.89 -2.05 9.34
CA TYR A 192 -1.20 -2.52 7.99
C TYR A 192 -0.28 -1.86 6.98
N ILE A 193 0.33 -2.64 6.08
CA ILE A 193 1.28 -2.16 5.06
C ILE A 193 0.75 -2.54 3.69
N ASN A 194 0.37 -1.55 2.87
CA ASN A 194 -0.03 -1.73 1.47
C ASN A 194 0.90 -0.92 0.56
N LEU A 195 2.01 -1.55 0.16
CA LEU A 195 3.05 -0.98 -0.72
C LEU A 195 3.42 -2.00 -1.80
N GLY A 196 3.88 -1.51 -2.95
CA GLY A 196 4.36 -2.34 -4.04
C GLY A 196 3.73 -2.01 -5.39
N THR A 197 2.64 -1.24 -5.44
CA THR A 197 2.01 -0.84 -6.71
C THR A 197 2.97 -0.01 -7.57
N ASN A 198 3.77 0.85 -6.94
CA ASN A 198 4.72 1.72 -7.63
C ASN A 198 6.02 1.01 -8.05
N GLU A 199 6.28 -0.16 -7.49
CA GLU A 199 7.44 -1.02 -7.78
C GLU A 199 7.15 -2.09 -8.84
N LEU A 200 5.89 -2.24 -9.27
CA LEU A 200 5.52 -3.21 -10.30
C LEU A 200 6.42 -3.04 -11.54
N GLY A 201 7.11 -4.10 -11.90
CA GLY A 201 8.05 -4.10 -13.03
C GLY A 201 9.49 -3.75 -12.67
N TRP A 202 9.83 -3.59 -11.40
CA TRP A 202 11.25 -3.56 -11.02
C TRP A 202 11.94 -4.84 -11.48
N PRO A 203 13.15 -4.73 -12.10
CA PRO A 203 13.81 -5.88 -12.72
C PRO A 203 14.40 -6.86 -11.70
N TYR A 204 14.56 -6.44 -10.44
CA TYR A 204 15.21 -7.22 -9.38
C TYR A 204 14.25 -7.37 -8.20
N ILE A 205 13.48 -8.46 -8.21
CA ILE A 205 12.49 -8.75 -7.15
C ILE A 205 13.15 -8.92 -5.77
N ASP A 206 14.39 -9.40 -5.70
CA ASP A 206 15.10 -9.53 -4.44
C ASP A 206 15.39 -8.17 -3.80
N THR A 207 15.67 -7.14 -4.60
CA THR A 207 15.83 -5.77 -4.09
C THR A 207 14.53 -5.25 -3.47
N PHE A 208 13.37 -5.55 -4.07
CA PHE A 208 12.07 -5.23 -3.48
C PHE A 208 11.88 -5.94 -2.13
N LYS A 209 12.18 -7.24 -2.06
CA LYS A 209 12.10 -8.03 -0.82
C LYS A 209 13.03 -7.50 0.26
N ASP A 210 14.24 -7.07 -0.10
CA ASP A 210 15.21 -6.50 0.83
C ASP A 210 14.69 -5.20 1.47
N TYR A 211 14.12 -4.28 0.68
CA TYR A 211 13.53 -3.04 1.20
C TYR A 211 12.30 -3.32 2.07
N TYR A 212 11.45 -4.25 1.64
CA TYR A 212 10.27 -4.63 2.41
C TYR A 212 10.64 -5.24 3.76
N THR A 213 11.66 -6.11 3.78
CA THR A 213 12.23 -6.70 5.00
C THR A 213 12.80 -5.64 5.93
N GLN A 214 13.54 -4.66 5.40
CA GLN A 214 14.09 -3.54 6.19
C GLN A 214 12.97 -2.71 6.82
N LEU A 215 11.91 -2.40 6.08
CA LEU A 215 10.76 -1.68 6.61
C LEU A 215 10.09 -2.45 7.76
N ILE A 216 9.78 -3.74 7.56
CA ILE A 216 9.16 -4.58 8.59
C ILE A 216 10.04 -4.66 9.84
N THR A 217 11.34 -4.92 9.68
CA THR A 217 12.28 -4.96 10.81
C THR A 217 12.27 -3.66 11.59
N LYS A 218 12.24 -2.52 10.88
CA LYS A 218 12.18 -1.21 11.53
C LYS A 218 10.87 -0.96 12.25
N ILE A 219 9.75 -1.41 11.69
CA ILE A 219 8.44 -1.34 12.36
C ILE A 219 8.43 -2.20 13.63
N GLN A 220 8.94 -3.44 13.58
CA GLN A 220 9.05 -4.33 14.73
C GLN A 220 9.90 -3.72 15.86
N GLU A 221 10.96 -2.98 15.54
CA GLU A 221 11.77 -2.25 16.53
C GLU A 221 10.99 -1.13 17.24
N ILE A 222 10.14 -0.40 16.50
CA ILE A 222 9.42 0.80 17.00
C ILE A 222 8.09 0.41 17.65
N GLN A 223 7.46 -0.64 17.14
CA GLN A 223 6.13 -1.14 17.52
C GLN A 223 6.22 -2.61 17.98
N PRO A 224 6.93 -2.91 19.08
CA PRO A 224 7.25 -4.29 19.45
C PRO A 224 6.03 -5.13 19.82
N ASP A 225 4.94 -4.51 20.25
CA ASP A 225 3.71 -5.19 20.68
C ASP A 225 2.62 -5.19 19.60
N ALA A 226 2.86 -4.55 18.43
CA ALA A 226 1.87 -4.47 17.37
C ALA A 226 1.79 -5.77 16.57
N VAL A 227 0.57 -6.14 16.18
CA VAL A 227 0.35 -7.15 15.14
C VAL A 227 0.54 -6.48 13.78
N ILE A 228 1.48 -7.00 12.98
CA ILE A 228 1.82 -6.42 11.68
C ILE A 228 1.23 -7.27 10.57
N TYR A 229 0.58 -6.63 9.61
CA TYR A 229 -0.01 -7.22 8.42
C TYR A 229 0.62 -6.61 7.16
N ALA A 230 1.24 -7.43 6.32
CA ALA A 230 1.59 -7.07 4.96
C ALA A 230 0.41 -7.42 4.05
N GLU A 231 -0.25 -6.43 3.50
CA GLU A 231 -1.37 -6.61 2.58
C GLU A 231 -0.88 -6.93 1.17
N SER A 232 -1.66 -7.72 0.44
CA SER A 232 -1.43 -7.91 -1.00
C SER A 232 -1.63 -6.60 -1.77
N ILE A 233 -0.86 -6.39 -2.82
CA ILE A 233 -1.17 -5.40 -3.85
C ILE A 233 -2.49 -5.83 -4.49
N LEU A 234 -3.48 -4.92 -4.50
CA LEU A 234 -4.78 -5.20 -5.09
C LEU A 234 -4.68 -5.34 -6.63
N PRO A 235 -5.55 -6.12 -7.26
CA PRO A 235 -5.53 -6.28 -8.70
C PRO A 235 -5.85 -4.96 -9.43
N VAL A 236 -5.51 -4.91 -10.70
CA VAL A 236 -5.94 -3.86 -11.64
C VAL A 236 -7.02 -4.41 -12.57
N THR A 237 -7.75 -3.52 -13.26
CA THR A 237 -8.78 -3.97 -14.22
C THR A 237 -8.16 -4.75 -15.38
N ALA A 238 -8.96 -5.59 -16.04
CA ALA A 238 -8.50 -6.34 -17.20
C ALA A 238 -8.02 -5.40 -18.31
N SER A 239 -8.74 -4.31 -18.57
CA SER A 239 -8.36 -3.29 -19.55
C SER A 239 -7.05 -2.60 -19.21
N ARG A 240 -6.81 -2.32 -17.92
CA ARG A 240 -5.55 -1.73 -17.44
C ARG A 240 -4.39 -2.69 -17.61
N SER A 241 -4.58 -3.94 -17.26
CA SER A 241 -3.57 -5.00 -17.36
C SER A 241 -3.09 -5.24 -18.80
N LEU A 242 -3.95 -4.96 -19.79
CA LEU A 242 -3.64 -5.13 -21.21
C LEU A 242 -2.90 -3.96 -21.86
N GLN A 243 -2.59 -2.88 -21.14
CA GLN A 243 -1.90 -1.71 -21.70
C GLN A 243 -0.42 -1.98 -22.03
N GLY A 244 0.14 -3.10 -21.59
CA GLY A 244 1.49 -3.55 -21.96
C GLY A 244 2.63 -2.89 -21.20
N ASP A 245 2.33 -2.16 -20.13
CA ASP A 245 3.33 -1.63 -19.21
C ASP A 245 3.48 -2.49 -17.93
N ALA A 246 4.24 -1.98 -16.97
CA ALA A 246 4.55 -2.71 -15.74
C ALA A 246 3.36 -2.90 -14.80
N ILE A 247 2.33 -2.05 -14.85
CA ILE A 247 1.16 -2.14 -13.98
C ILE A 247 0.15 -3.11 -14.61
N ASN A 248 0.30 -4.39 -14.33
CA ASN A 248 -0.54 -5.48 -14.84
C ASN A 248 -0.67 -6.59 -13.80
N ASN A 249 -1.70 -7.44 -13.94
CA ASN A 249 -2.01 -8.49 -12.97
C ASN A 249 -0.97 -9.61 -12.89
N THR A 250 -0.17 -9.83 -13.92
CA THR A 250 0.95 -10.78 -13.88
C THR A 250 2.04 -10.28 -12.91
N ASN A 251 2.40 -9.00 -12.99
CA ASN A 251 3.35 -8.40 -12.07
C ASN A 251 2.76 -8.29 -10.66
N VAL A 252 1.46 -7.94 -10.50
CA VAL A 252 0.77 -7.98 -9.21
C VAL A 252 0.93 -9.34 -8.54
N ALA A 253 0.66 -10.43 -9.25
CA ALA A 253 0.81 -11.79 -8.71
C ALA A 253 2.27 -12.10 -8.30
N THR A 254 3.25 -11.69 -9.12
CA THR A 254 4.68 -11.88 -8.83
C THR A 254 5.11 -11.13 -7.57
N PHE A 255 4.70 -9.89 -7.42
CA PHE A 255 5.06 -9.07 -6.26
C PHE A 255 4.30 -9.50 -5.00
N ASN A 256 3.05 -9.94 -5.11
CA ASN A 256 2.30 -10.52 -4.01
C ASN A 256 2.94 -11.81 -3.47
N GLN A 257 3.47 -12.66 -4.35
CA GLN A 257 4.26 -13.80 -3.93
C GLN A 257 5.49 -13.35 -3.13
N ALA A 258 6.20 -12.31 -3.58
CA ALA A 258 7.36 -11.78 -2.87
C ALA A 258 6.99 -11.19 -1.50
N ILE A 259 5.87 -10.45 -1.38
CA ILE A 259 5.37 -9.92 -0.09
C ILE A 259 5.04 -11.07 0.87
N SER A 260 4.35 -12.11 0.37
CA SER A 260 4.03 -13.31 1.17
C SER A 260 5.29 -14.02 1.69
N GLU A 261 6.32 -14.15 0.84
CA GLU A 261 7.61 -14.75 1.25
C GLU A 261 8.32 -13.90 2.31
N VAL A 262 8.31 -12.58 2.17
CA VAL A 262 8.88 -11.67 3.18
C VAL A 262 8.10 -11.73 4.48
N ALA A 263 6.78 -11.75 4.43
CA ALA A 263 5.95 -11.88 5.64
C ALA A 263 6.26 -13.18 6.40
N GLN A 264 6.39 -14.30 5.69
CA GLN A 264 6.78 -15.58 6.27
C GLN A 264 8.18 -15.53 6.90
N GLN A 265 9.16 -14.91 6.21
CA GLN A 265 10.54 -14.81 6.68
C GLN A 265 10.69 -13.90 7.90
N THR A 266 9.91 -12.85 7.99
CA THR A 266 9.95 -11.87 9.09
C THR A 266 9.00 -12.22 10.24
N GLY A 267 8.16 -13.26 10.08
CA GLY A 267 7.23 -13.73 11.10
C GLY A 267 6.04 -12.81 11.33
N ILE A 268 5.63 -12.02 10.32
CA ILE A 268 4.42 -11.21 10.35
C ILE A 268 3.29 -11.87 9.56
N ASN A 269 2.08 -11.30 9.62
CA ASN A 269 0.94 -11.82 8.89
C ASN A 269 0.95 -11.29 7.43
N TYR A 270 0.65 -12.17 6.48
CA TYR A 270 0.29 -11.79 5.11
C TYR A 270 -1.23 -11.78 5.01
N LEU A 271 -1.81 -10.66 4.54
CA LEU A 271 -3.24 -10.50 4.35
C LEU A 271 -3.54 -10.37 2.85
N ASP A 272 -4.14 -11.42 2.26
CA ASP A 272 -4.52 -11.40 0.84
C ASP A 272 -5.84 -10.64 0.63
N CYS A 273 -5.76 -9.34 0.46
CA CYS A 273 -6.89 -8.47 0.17
C CYS A 273 -7.42 -8.57 -1.28
N THR A 274 -6.78 -9.38 -2.14
CA THR A 274 -7.18 -9.53 -3.55
C THR A 274 -8.64 -9.97 -3.65
N SER A 275 -9.04 -10.96 -2.85
CA SER A 275 -10.39 -11.53 -2.85
C SER A 275 -11.48 -10.55 -2.44
N ALA A 276 -11.13 -9.49 -1.71
CA ALA A 276 -12.08 -8.46 -1.28
C ALA A 276 -12.66 -7.66 -2.44
N VAL A 277 -11.86 -7.47 -3.52
CA VAL A 277 -12.17 -6.54 -4.61
C VAL A 277 -12.19 -7.18 -5.99
N ALA A 278 -11.60 -8.38 -6.14
CA ALA A 278 -11.52 -9.06 -7.43
C ALA A 278 -12.86 -9.63 -7.90
N GLY A 279 -13.09 -9.58 -9.19
CA GLY A 279 -14.15 -10.34 -9.85
C GLY A 279 -13.83 -11.83 -9.97
N ALA A 280 -14.74 -12.61 -10.58
CA ALA A 280 -14.58 -14.04 -10.76
C ALA A 280 -13.37 -14.43 -11.62
N ASP A 281 -12.86 -13.51 -12.44
CA ASP A 281 -11.68 -13.68 -13.29
C ASP A 281 -10.35 -13.30 -12.58
N GLY A 282 -10.42 -12.89 -11.30
CA GLY A 282 -9.27 -12.46 -10.50
C GLY A 282 -8.77 -11.04 -10.81
N THR A 283 -9.46 -10.31 -11.70
CA THR A 283 -9.14 -8.91 -12.00
C THR A 283 -10.05 -7.96 -11.22
N LEU A 284 -9.63 -6.69 -11.09
CA LEU A 284 -10.53 -5.66 -10.56
C LEU A 284 -11.65 -5.42 -11.59
N PRO A 285 -12.94 -5.43 -11.18
CA PRO A 285 -14.05 -5.09 -12.09
C PRO A 285 -13.87 -3.69 -12.69
N GLU A 286 -14.26 -3.51 -13.96
CA GLU A 286 -14.08 -2.25 -14.68
C GLU A 286 -14.80 -1.07 -13.98
N GLU A 287 -15.98 -1.33 -13.39
CA GLU A 287 -16.75 -0.34 -12.63
C GLU A 287 -16.11 0.04 -11.28
N ALA A 288 -15.17 -0.75 -10.80
CA ALA A 288 -14.49 -0.51 -9.52
C ALA A 288 -13.46 0.60 -9.57
N SER A 289 -13.08 1.05 -10.77
CA SER A 289 -12.00 2.02 -10.97
C SER A 289 -12.21 2.84 -12.24
N SER A 290 -11.96 4.14 -12.17
CA SER A 290 -12.01 5.02 -13.35
C SER A 290 -10.74 5.00 -14.20
N ASP A 291 -9.61 4.61 -13.63
CA ASP A 291 -8.30 4.54 -14.28
C ASP A 291 -7.71 3.12 -14.32
N GLY A 292 -8.48 2.16 -13.80
CA GLY A 292 -8.11 0.76 -13.73
C GLY A 292 -7.18 0.39 -12.56
N ILE A 293 -6.83 1.36 -11.70
CA ILE A 293 -5.89 1.19 -10.58
C ILE A 293 -6.52 1.59 -9.25
N HIS A 294 -7.04 2.82 -9.16
CA HIS A 294 -7.53 3.42 -7.92
C HIS A 294 -9.00 3.06 -7.69
N LEU A 295 -9.32 2.61 -6.49
CA LEU A 295 -10.66 2.12 -6.16
C LEU A 295 -11.67 3.26 -6.02
N MET A 296 -12.88 3.02 -6.50
CA MET A 296 -14.08 3.79 -6.15
C MET A 296 -14.51 3.48 -4.70
N SER A 297 -15.28 4.38 -4.09
CA SER A 297 -15.67 4.32 -2.68
C SER A 297 -16.25 2.96 -2.26
N GLU A 298 -17.17 2.41 -3.03
CA GLU A 298 -17.77 1.09 -2.74
C GLU A 298 -16.72 -0.02 -2.60
N TYR A 299 -15.65 0.01 -3.42
CA TYR A 299 -14.60 -0.99 -3.37
C TYR A 299 -13.55 -0.70 -2.29
N CYS A 300 -13.38 0.57 -1.90
CA CYS A 300 -12.65 0.93 -0.67
C CYS A 300 -13.34 0.35 0.57
N ASP A 301 -14.67 0.45 0.65
CA ASP A 301 -15.46 -0.13 1.75
C ASP A 301 -15.37 -1.67 1.78
N LYS A 302 -15.41 -2.34 0.62
CA LYS A 302 -15.21 -3.80 0.54
C LYS A 302 -13.83 -4.20 1.05
N TRP A 303 -12.80 -3.46 0.66
CA TRP A 303 -11.42 -3.71 1.13
C TRP A 303 -11.30 -3.49 2.64
N LEU A 304 -11.81 -2.38 3.17
CA LEU A 304 -11.77 -2.10 4.60
C LEU A 304 -12.53 -3.13 5.43
N ASN A 305 -13.74 -3.50 5.01
CA ASN A 305 -14.53 -4.52 5.69
C ASN A 305 -13.82 -5.87 5.69
N TYR A 306 -13.16 -6.24 4.58
CA TYR A 306 -12.37 -7.45 4.52
C TYR A 306 -11.21 -7.43 5.53
N ILE A 307 -10.51 -6.30 5.68
CA ILE A 307 -9.46 -6.15 6.70
C ILE A 307 -10.04 -6.36 8.09
N ILE A 308 -11.15 -5.71 8.43
CA ILE A 308 -11.83 -5.83 9.72
C ILE A 308 -12.24 -7.29 10.00
N ASP A 309 -12.80 -7.97 9.02
CA ASP A 309 -13.32 -9.33 9.16
C ASP A 309 -12.20 -10.40 9.30
N ASN A 310 -10.94 -10.06 8.95
CA ASN A 310 -9.83 -11.03 8.87
C ASN A 310 -8.63 -10.69 9.77
N THR A 311 -8.75 -9.70 10.68
CA THR A 311 -7.62 -9.27 11.54
C THR A 311 -7.93 -9.00 13.01
#